data_e55fd499fc7e59f6ee2c2baad172b13c
#
_entry.id   e55fd499fc7e59f6ee2c2baad172b13c
#
_cell.length_a   1.000
_cell.length_b   1.000
_cell.length_c   1.000
_cell.angle_alpha   90.00
_cell.angle_beta   90.00
_cell.angle_gamma   90.00
#
_symmetry.space_group_name_H-M   'P 1'
#
loop_
_entity.id
_entity.type
_entity.pdbx_description
1 polymer ?
#
loop_
_entity_poly.entity_id
_entity_poly.type
_entity_poly.pdbx_seq_one_letter_code
_entity_poly.pdbx_strand_id
1 'polypeptide(L)'
;MSVAALLVVIAVVIAFSALPEIKPAGANSESSVGHAKGSIFSFPHLWLGVLCLFVYVGVEVMAGDAINTYGQGFGLPLGMTSHFTTYTMVAMLVGYLLGSALIPRVISQQSYLAVSAVIGVLFAIGAYVTHGYASVAFVAALGFANAMMWPAIFPLAIKGLGGHTEVGSALLIMGIVGGALIPQVFVHLKEHIDFQLAFLVLMVPCYLYILYYGMAGHRVGQGDAR
;
A
#
# COMPACT_ATOMS: atom_id res chain seq x y z
N MET A 1 2.11 19.46 23.16
CA MET A 1 0.71 19.01 23.20
C MET A 1 0.69 17.55 22.78
N SER A 2 0.05 16.69 23.56
CA SER A 2 0.05 15.25 23.26
C SER A 2 -0.88 14.91 22.08
N VAL A 3 -0.56 13.88 21.33
CA VAL A 3 -1.42 13.32 20.24
C VAL A 3 -2.84 13.09 20.75
N ALA A 4 -3.00 12.71 22.02
CA ALA A 4 -4.31 12.56 22.66
C ALA A 4 -5.14 13.85 22.64
N ALA A 5 -4.55 15.02 22.87
CA ALA A 5 -5.27 16.29 22.81
C ALA A 5 -5.77 16.60 21.38
N LEU A 6 -4.96 16.30 20.37
CA LEU A 6 -5.35 16.45 18.97
C LEU A 6 -6.52 15.52 18.61
N LEU A 7 -6.47 14.26 19.04
CA LEU A 7 -7.55 13.29 18.81
C LEU A 7 -8.85 13.71 19.48
N VAL A 8 -8.79 14.24 20.70
CA VAL A 8 -9.97 14.79 21.39
C VAL A 8 -10.58 15.96 20.62
N VAL A 9 -9.73 16.89 20.13
CA VAL A 9 -10.21 18.02 19.31
C VAL A 9 -10.90 17.53 18.03
N ILE A 10 -10.29 16.57 17.32
CA ILE A 10 -10.88 15.96 16.12
C ILE A 10 -12.20 15.27 16.46
N ALA A 11 -12.28 14.50 17.54
CA ALA A 11 -13.50 13.82 17.97
C ALA A 11 -14.62 14.83 18.29
N VAL A 12 -14.29 15.93 18.98
CA VAL A 12 -15.25 17.01 19.28
C VAL A 12 -15.74 17.67 17.98
N VAL A 13 -14.83 18.00 17.07
CA VAL A 13 -15.20 18.60 15.75
C VAL A 13 -16.13 17.67 14.98
N ILE A 14 -15.83 16.36 14.95
CA ILE A 14 -16.69 15.37 14.27
C ILE A 14 -18.06 15.25 14.95
N ALA A 15 -18.10 15.24 16.28
CA ALA A 15 -19.36 15.12 17.05
C ALA A 15 -20.30 16.33 16.84
N PHE A 16 -19.73 17.52 16.64
CA PHE A 16 -20.51 18.75 16.39
C PHE A 16 -20.67 19.08 14.90
N SER A 17 -19.95 18.39 13.99
CA SER A 17 -20.18 18.53 12.56
C SER A 17 -21.47 17.77 12.19
N ALA A 18 -22.43 18.46 11.56
CA ALA A 18 -23.57 17.82 10.94
C ALA A 18 -23.13 17.08 9.68
N LEU A 19 -22.42 15.95 9.87
CA LEU A 19 -22.08 15.08 8.75
C LEU A 19 -23.40 14.52 8.19
N PRO A 20 -23.66 14.66 6.88
CA PRO A 20 -24.83 14.06 6.27
C PRO A 20 -24.72 12.54 6.47
N GLU A 21 -25.73 11.97 7.13
CA GLU A 21 -25.86 10.52 7.21
C GLU A 21 -26.00 9.99 5.78
N ILE A 22 -24.91 9.39 5.27
CA ILE A 22 -24.98 8.68 4.00
C ILE A 22 -25.77 7.41 4.28
N LYS A 23 -27.11 7.49 4.14
CA LYS A 23 -27.94 6.28 4.16
C LYS A 23 -27.43 5.40 3.03
N PRO A 24 -27.05 4.14 3.28
CA PRO A 24 -26.70 3.22 2.21
C PRO A 24 -27.84 3.27 1.20
N ALA A 25 -27.54 3.49 -0.06
CA ALA A 25 -28.53 3.43 -1.12
C ALA A 25 -29.09 2.01 -1.12
N GLY A 26 -30.22 1.79 -0.43
CA GLY A 26 -30.79 0.45 -0.27
C GLY A 26 -31.46 0.19 1.07
N ALA A 27 -31.42 1.12 2.07
CA ALA A 27 -32.07 0.91 3.35
C ALA A 27 -33.62 0.77 3.26
N ASN A 28 -34.21 0.98 2.09
CA ASN A 28 -35.65 0.76 1.81
C ASN A 28 -35.89 -0.40 0.84
N SER A 29 -34.92 -1.26 0.61
CA SER A 29 -35.08 -2.46 -0.21
C SER A 29 -34.73 -3.69 0.61
N GLU A 30 -35.62 -4.04 1.54
CA GLU A 30 -35.68 -5.40 2.14
C GLU A 30 -35.95 -6.50 1.09
N SER A 31 -35.79 -6.21 -0.20
CA SER A 31 -36.15 -7.14 -1.29
C SER A 31 -35.14 -7.25 -2.41
N SER A 32 -33.93 -6.75 -2.25
CA SER A 32 -32.88 -7.03 -3.23
C SER A 32 -31.53 -7.31 -2.56
N VAL A 33 -31.48 -8.30 -1.67
CA VAL A 33 -30.36 -9.24 -1.71
C VAL A 33 -30.55 -9.95 -3.04
N GLY A 34 -30.29 -9.23 -4.14
CA GLY A 34 -30.10 -9.83 -5.42
C GLY A 34 -29.02 -10.86 -5.20
N HIS A 35 -29.40 -12.13 -5.22
CA HIS A 35 -28.47 -13.24 -5.20
C HIS A 35 -27.43 -12.90 -6.26
N ALA A 36 -26.28 -12.43 -5.85
CA ALA A 36 -25.19 -12.20 -6.76
C ALA A 36 -24.95 -13.55 -7.43
N LYS A 37 -25.44 -13.69 -8.68
CA LYS A 37 -25.33 -14.94 -9.41
C LYS A 37 -23.86 -15.19 -9.68
N GLY A 38 -23.26 -16.11 -8.94
CA GLY A 38 -21.86 -16.47 -9.07
C GLY A 38 -21.14 -16.53 -7.70
N SER A 39 -20.04 -17.22 -7.67
CA SER A 39 -19.15 -17.28 -6.51
C SER A 39 -18.17 -16.12 -6.55
N ILE A 40 -17.76 -15.58 -5.40
CA ILE A 40 -16.68 -14.58 -5.29
C ILE A 40 -15.35 -15.09 -5.89
N PHE A 41 -15.19 -16.40 -5.96
CA PHE A 41 -14.05 -17.06 -6.62
C PHE A 41 -14.01 -16.87 -8.13
N SER A 42 -15.12 -16.44 -8.74
CA SER A 42 -15.20 -16.17 -10.19
C SER A 42 -14.56 -14.84 -10.60
N PHE A 43 -14.01 -14.08 -9.63
CA PHE A 43 -13.36 -12.80 -9.87
C PHE A 43 -11.83 -12.88 -9.64
N PRO A 44 -11.05 -13.40 -10.59
CA PRO A 44 -9.61 -13.60 -10.39
C PRO A 44 -8.86 -12.30 -10.17
N HIS A 45 -9.28 -11.16 -10.78
CA HIS A 45 -8.68 -9.85 -10.53
C HIS A 45 -8.78 -9.40 -9.07
N LEU A 46 -9.85 -9.81 -8.34
CA LEU A 46 -9.99 -9.54 -6.92
C LEU A 46 -8.90 -10.28 -6.12
N TRP A 47 -8.70 -11.57 -6.37
CA TRP A 47 -7.70 -12.37 -5.66
C TRP A 47 -6.28 -11.90 -5.94
N LEU A 48 -6.00 -11.52 -7.19
CA LEU A 48 -4.75 -10.88 -7.54
C LEU A 48 -4.61 -9.52 -6.83
N GLY A 49 -5.71 -8.79 -6.65
CA GLY A 49 -5.76 -7.53 -5.90
C GLY A 49 -5.51 -7.71 -4.41
N VAL A 50 -6.07 -8.76 -3.79
CA VAL A 50 -5.82 -9.11 -2.38
C VAL A 50 -4.33 -9.39 -2.16
N LEU A 51 -3.72 -10.20 -3.05
CA LEU A 51 -2.29 -10.45 -2.99
C LEU A 51 -1.48 -9.18 -3.27
N CYS A 52 -1.94 -8.32 -4.20
CA CYS A 52 -1.29 -7.04 -4.47
C CYS A 52 -1.30 -6.13 -3.24
N LEU A 53 -2.43 -6.05 -2.54
CA LEU A 53 -2.53 -5.26 -1.32
C LEU A 53 -1.66 -5.85 -0.19
N PHE A 54 -1.61 -7.17 -0.08
CA PHE A 54 -0.75 -7.86 0.87
C PHE A 54 0.73 -7.50 0.68
N VAL A 55 1.25 -7.63 -0.54
CA VAL A 55 2.66 -7.30 -0.81
C VAL A 55 2.91 -5.80 -0.72
N TYR A 56 1.94 -4.96 -1.14
CA TYR A 56 2.04 -3.51 -1.01
C TYR A 56 2.17 -3.06 0.44
N VAL A 57 1.26 -3.50 1.33
CA VAL A 57 1.34 -3.11 2.75
C VAL A 57 2.64 -3.62 3.38
N GLY A 58 3.11 -4.78 2.95
CA GLY A 58 4.41 -5.30 3.36
C GLY A 58 5.57 -4.38 2.99
N VAL A 59 5.66 -3.92 1.74
CA VAL A 59 6.75 -3.01 1.31
C VAL A 59 6.60 -1.62 1.92
N GLU A 60 5.38 -1.17 2.19
CA GLU A 60 5.11 0.09 2.87
C GLU A 60 5.64 0.07 4.31
N VAL A 61 5.32 -0.97 5.07
CA VAL A 61 5.82 -1.15 6.44
C VAL A 61 7.33 -1.35 6.47
N MET A 62 7.89 -2.06 5.48
CA MET A 62 9.35 -2.17 5.34
C MET A 62 10.02 -0.82 5.15
N ALA A 63 9.46 0.05 4.34
CA ALA A 63 10.00 1.39 4.09
C ALA A 63 9.77 2.36 5.26
N GLY A 64 8.65 2.21 6.00
CA GLY A 64 8.26 3.08 7.09
C GLY A 64 8.86 2.68 8.45
N ASP A 65 8.63 1.45 8.86
CA ASP A 65 8.97 1.00 10.22
C ASP A 65 10.29 0.23 10.26
N ALA A 66 10.53 -0.66 9.28
CA ALA A 66 11.76 -1.45 9.24
C ALA A 66 13.01 -0.65 8.83
N ILE A 67 12.85 0.58 8.32
CA ILE A 67 13.97 1.49 7.98
C ILE A 67 14.91 1.71 9.16
N ASN A 68 14.38 1.74 10.39
CA ASN A 68 15.20 1.89 11.60
C ASN A 68 16.13 0.69 11.79
N THR A 69 15.59 -0.52 11.66
CA THR A 69 16.35 -1.78 11.72
C THR A 69 17.34 -1.88 10.55
N TYR A 70 16.96 -1.41 9.36
CA TYR A 70 17.82 -1.35 8.19
C TYR A 70 19.01 -0.41 8.44
N GLY A 71 18.77 0.79 8.98
CA GLY A 71 19.83 1.74 9.33
C GLY A 71 20.80 1.21 10.39
N GLN A 72 20.31 0.46 11.36
CA GLN A 72 21.15 -0.20 12.37
C GLN A 72 22.09 -1.25 11.75
N GLY A 73 21.73 -1.86 10.62
CA GLY A 73 22.59 -2.75 9.86
C GLY A 73 23.91 -2.11 9.42
N PHE A 74 23.93 -0.79 9.25
CA PHE A 74 25.14 0.00 8.98
C PHE A 74 25.88 0.46 10.26
N GLY A 75 25.47 0.00 11.45
CA GLY A 75 26.05 0.47 12.72
C GLY A 75 25.66 1.89 13.11
N LEU A 76 24.60 2.45 12.51
CA LEU A 76 24.14 3.80 12.81
C LEU A 76 23.51 3.86 14.22
N PRO A 77 23.78 4.92 15.02
CA PRO A 77 23.27 5.04 16.38
C PRO A 77 21.74 5.05 16.43
N LEU A 78 21.15 4.40 17.43
CA LEU A 78 19.70 4.33 17.63
C LEU A 78 19.03 5.71 17.69
N GLY A 79 19.70 6.70 18.31
CA GLY A 79 19.21 8.07 18.39
C GLY A 79 19.03 8.75 17.02
N MET A 80 19.79 8.32 16.00
CA MET A 80 19.63 8.81 14.62
C MET A 80 18.61 7.99 13.85
N THR A 81 18.67 6.65 13.96
CA THR A 81 17.79 5.77 13.20
C THR A 81 16.32 5.96 13.57
N SER A 82 16.03 6.35 14.81
CA SER A 82 14.65 6.65 15.27
C SER A 82 13.96 7.78 14.48
N HIS A 83 14.71 8.61 13.77
CA HIS A 83 14.15 9.67 12.92
C HIS A 83 13.93 9.26 11.46
N PHE A 84 14.42 8.11 11.04
CA PHE A 84 14.35 7.69 9.64
C PHE A 84 12.92 7.45 9.16
N THR A 85 12.05 6.92 10.02
CA THR A 85 10.60 6.81 9.74
C THR A 85 9.99 8.18 9.38
N THR A 86 10.42 9.26 10.05
CA THR A 86 9.94 10.61 9.74
C THR A 86 10.27 11.01 8.30
N TYR A 87 11.47 10.68 7.81
CA TYR A 87 11.83 10.98 6.42
C TYR A 87 10.99 10.21 5.41
N THR A 88 10.70 8.93 5.71
CA THR A 88 9.78 8.13 4.88
C THR A 88 8.37 8.74 4.88
N MET A 89 7.87 9.17 6.04
CA MET A 89 6.54 9.79 6.15
C MET A 89 6.46 11.13 5.39
N VAL A 90 7.53 11.94 5.44
CA VAL A 90 7.61 13.17 4.64
C VAL A 90 7.63 12.87 3.14
N ALA A 91 8.42 11.90 2.71
CA ALA A 91 8.43 11.46 1.31
C ALA A 91 7.05 10.96 0.86
N MET A 92 6.36 10.21 1.73
CA MET A 92 5.00 9.72 1.49
C MET A 92 4.00 10.89 1.39
N LEU A 93 4.08 11.88 2.27
CA LEU A 93 3.23 13.07 2.22
C LEU A 93 3.38 13.80 0.88
N VAL A 94 4.63 14.00 0.42
CA VAL A 94 4.90 14.59 -0.90
C VAL A 94 4.29 13.75 -2.02
N GLY A 95 4.42 12.42 -1.93
CA GLY A 95 3.81 11.49 -2.89
C GLY A 95 2.28 11.57 -2.92
N TYR A 96 1.63 11.70 -1.76
CA TYR A 96 0.17 11.89 -1.67
C TYR A 96 -0.28 13.21 -2.29
N LEU A 97 0.42 14.31 -2.02
CA LEU A 97 0.10 15.63 -2.60
C LEU A 97 0.22 15.61 -4.13
N LEU A 98 1.32 15.08 -4.65
CA LEU A 98 1.53 14.96 -6.09
C LEU A 98 0.56 13.97 -6.73
N GLY A 99 0.37 12.80 -6.14
CA GLY A 99 -0.55 11.78 -6.65
C GLY A 99 -1.99 12.28 -6.70
N SER A 100 -2.47 12.97 -5.66
CA SER A 100 -3.83 13.55 -5.64
C SER A 100 -4.02 14.65 -6.69
N ALA A 101 -2.97 15.38 -7.04
CA ALA A 101 -3.01 16.38 -8.11
C ALA A 101 -2.99 15.73 -9.51
N LEU A 102 -2.30 14.62 -9.67
CA LEU A 102 -2.11 13.95 -10.96
C LEU A 102 -3.25 12.98 -11.31
N ILE A 103 -3.83 12.30 -10.29
CA ILE A 103 -4.92 11.33 -10.50
C ILE A 103 -6.28 12.03 -10.26
N PRO A 104 -7.28 11.85 -11.12
CA PRO A 104 -7.27 11.18 -12.43
C PRO A 104 -6.97 12.12 -13.59
N ARG A 105 -6.60 13.37 -13.32
CA ARG A 105 -6.55 14.48 -14.32
C ARG A 105 -5.50 14.26 -15.40
N VAL A 106 -4.36 13.70 -15.06
CA VAL A 106 -3.20 13.55 -15.96
C VAL A 106 -2.89 12.08 -16.20
N ILE A 107 -2.98 11.25 -15.15
CA ILE A 107 -2.56 9.85 -15.18
C ILE A 107 -3.69 8.98 -14.61
N SER A 108 -3.93 7.83 -15.25
CA SER A 108 -4.87 6.83 -14.73
C SER A 108 -4.33 6.12 -13.48
N GLN A 109 -5.22 5.61 -12.63
CA GLN A 109 -4.82 4.88 -11.41
C GLN A 109 -3.87 3.71 -11.71
N GLN A 110 -4.17 2.93 -12.75
CA GLN A 110 -3.33 1.79 -13.15
C GLN A 110 -1.94 2.22 -13.63
N SER A 111 -1.86 3.30 -14.41
CA SER A 111 -0.59 3.83 -14.89
C SER A 111 0.24 4.42 -13.75
N TYR A 112 -0.41 5.12 -12.81
CA TYR A 112 0.26 5.62 -11.61
C TYR A 112 0.83 4.47 -10.78
N LEU A 113 0.05 3.41 -10.54
CA LEU A 113 0.49 2.22 -9.80
C LEU A 113 1.70 1.57 -10.47
N ALA A 114 1.67 1.42 -11.81
CA ALA A 114 2.79 0.85 -12.56
C ALA A 114 4.05 1.71 -12.46
N VAL A 115 3.94 3.04 -12.64
CA VAL A 115 5.08 3.97 -12.50
C VAL A 115 5.63 3.94 -11.09
N SER A 116 4.77 3.98 -10.07
CA SER A 116 5.17 3.90 -8.66
C SER A 116 5.91 2.60 -8.35
N ALA A 117 5.46 1.47 -8.89
CA ALA A 117 6.13 0.19 -8.71
C ALA A 117 7.53 0.17 -9.37
N VAL A 118 7.69 0.76 -10.57
CA VAL A 118 9.00 0.91 -11.21
C VAL A 118 9.93 1.78 -10.37
N ILE A 119 9.45 2.92 -9.86
CA ILE A 119 10.21 3.79 -8.95
C ILE A 119 10.63 3.01 -7.70
N GLY A 120 9.72 2.19 -7.13
CA GLY A 120 10.00 1.32 -5.99
C GLY A 120 11.14 0.33 -6.27
N VAL A 121 11.13 -0.32 -7.43
CA VAL A 121 12.25 -1.20 -7.86
C VAL A 121 13.56 -0.42 -7.95
N LEU A 122 13.55 0.74 -8.59
CA LEU A 122 14.75 1.56 -8.76
C LEU A 122 15.32 2.01 -7.41
N PHE A 123 14.47 2.44 -6.48
CA PHE A 123 14.91 2.83 -5.15
C PHE A 123 15.40 1.64 -4.31
N ALA A 124 14.78 0.47 -4.43
CA ALA A 124 15.27 -0.74 -3.77
C ALA A 124 16.66 -1.16 -4.30
N ILE A 125 16.89 -1.06 -5.60
CA ILE A 125 18.21 -1.28 -6.19
C ILE A 125 19.19 -0.19 -5.73
N GLY A 126 18.78 1.09 -5.72
CA GLY A 126 19.58 2.21 -5.20
C GLY A 126 20.03 1.98 -3.75
N ALA A 127 19.11 1.48 -2.90
CA ALA A 127 19.43 1.14 -1.53
C ALA A 127 20.48 0.01 -1.42
N TYR A 128 20.45 -0.94 -2.34
CA TYR A 128 21.41 -2.05 -2.37
C TYR A 128 22.80 -1.64 -2.84
N VAL A 129 22.89 -0.81 -3.89
CA VAL A 129 24.17 -0.42 -4.47
C VAL A 129 24.89 0.71 -3.73
N THR A 130 24.20 1.36 -2.80
CA THR A 130 24.75 2.43 -1.96
C THR A 130 24.93 1.95 -0.52
N HIS A 131 25.66 2.73 0.30
CA HIS A 131 25.96 2.36 1.69
C HIS A 131 25.67 3.52 2.65
N GLY A 132 25.47 3.19 3.93
CA GLY A 132 25.26 4.17 4.99
C GLY A 132 24.04 5.06 4.76
N TYR A 133 24.20 6.35 4.96
CA TYR A 133 23.08 7.31 4.83
C TYR A 133 22.48 7.38 3.42
N ALA A 134 23.29 7.19 2.36
CA ALA A 134 22.76 7.20 1.01
C ALA A 134 21.80 6.03 0.77
N SER A 135 22.15 4.84 1.25
CA SER A 135 21.29 3.67 1.21
C SER A 135 19.96 3.90 1.97
N VAL A 136 20.07 4.43 3.20
CA VAL A 136 18.89 4.76 4.02
C VAL A 136 18.02 5.82 3.34
N ALA A 137 18.61 6.80 2.66
CA ALA A 137 17.86 7.81 1.90
C ALA A 137 17.03 7.19 0.77
N PHE A 138 17.56 6.19 0.05
CA PHE A 138 16.79 5.45 -0.94
C PHE A 138 15.63 4.67 -0.30
N VAL A 139 15.84 4.05 0.87
CA VAL A 139 14.76 3.38 1.61
C VAL A 139 13.70 4.39 2.04
N ALA A 140 14.08 5.56 2.56
CA ALA A 140 13.14 6.62 2.92
C ALA A 140 12.35 7.13 1.69
N ALA A 141 13.00 7.24 0.53
CA ALA A 141 12.36 7.65 -0.72
C ALA A 141 11.31 6.66 -1.22
N LEU A 142 11.35 5.38 -0.78
CA LEU A 142 10.26 4.43 -1.06
C LEU A 142 8.91 4.90 -0.52
N GLY A 143 8.88 5.73 0.53
CA GLY A 143 7.64 6.36 0.99
C GLY A 143 6.94 7.14 -0.12
N PHE A 144 7.69 7.86 -0.95
CA PHE A 144 7.13 8.56 -2.12
C PHE A 144 6.51 7.59 -3.15
N ALA A 145 7.20 6.49 -3.45
CA ALA A 145 6.69 5.48 -4.37
C ALA A 145 5.41 4.80 -3.83
N ASN A 146 5.35 4.54 -2.53
CA ASN A 146 4.25 3.82 -1.89
C ASN A 146 2.98 4.67 -1.69
N ALA A 147 3.09 6.00 -1.66
CA ALA A 147 2.07 6.92 -1.18
C ALA A 147 0.64 6.68 -1.72
N MET A 148 0.48 6.53 -3.03
CA MET A 148 -0.85 6.41 -3.65
C MET A 148 -1.17 4.98 -4.12
N MET A 149 -0.40 3.99 -3.72
CA MET A 149 -0.62 2.60 -4.18
C MET A 149 -1.92 2.02 -3.62
N TRP A 150 -2.22 2.25 -2.32
CA TRP A 150 -3.49 1.80 -1.73
C TRP A 150 -4.71 2.39 -2.46
N PRO A 151 -4.84 3.72 -2.60
CA PRO A 151 -5.93 4.34 -3.34
C PRO A 151 -6.02 3.90 -4.81
N ALA A 152 -4.93 3.41 -5.40
CA ALA A 152 -4.92 2.88 -6.75
C ALA A 152 -5.34 1.40 -6.81
N ILE A 153 -4.84 0.56 -5.90
CA ILE A 153 -5.11 -0.90 -5.90
C ILE A 153 -6.58 -1.17 -5.56
N PHE A 154 -7.10 -0.53 -4.50
CA PHE A 154 -8.41 -0.84 -3.95
C PHE A 154 -9.55 -0.71 -4.96
N PRO A 155 -9.72 0.43 -5.68
CA PRO A 155 -10.77 0.56 -6.68
C PRO A 155 -10.61 -0.39 -7.88
N LEU A 156 -9.37 -0.70 -8.27
CA LEU A 156 -9.11 -1.65 -9.35
C LEU A 156 -9.55 -3.07 -8.96
N ALA A 157 -9.36 -3.45 -7.70
CA ALA A 157 -9.67 -4.78 -7.22
C ALA A 157 -11.18 -5.02 -7.01
N ILE A 158 -11.93 -3.99 -6.58
CA ILE A 158 -13.38 -4.11 -6.37
C ILE A 158 -14.21 -3.85 -7.64
N LYS A 159 -13.57 -3.46 -8.74
CA LYS A 159 -14.25 -3.11 -9.98
C LYS A 159 -15.04 -4.30 -10.52
N GLY A 160 -16.33 -4.08 -10.79
CA GLY A 160 -17.19 -5.08 -11.43
C GLY A 160 -17.70 -6.19 -10.50
N LEU A 161 -17.47 -6.13 -9.20
CA LEU A 161 -17.93 -7.13 -8.23
C LEU A 161 -19.45 -7.11 -7.99
N GLY A 162 -20.13 -5.99 -8.30
CA GLY A 162 -21.58 -5.86 -8.06
C GLY A 162 -21.95 -6.15 -6.61
N GLY A 163 -22.85 -7.10 -6.38
CA GLY A 163 -23.30 -7.50 -5.04
C GLY A 163 -22.23 -8.16 -4.16
N HIS A 164 -21.06 -8.52 -4.72
CA HIS A 164 -19.93 -9.05 -3.95
C HIS A 164 -18.95 -7.97 -3.45
N THR A 165 -19.23 -6.68 -3.69
CA THR A 165 -18.32 -5.59 -3.34
C THR A 165 -17.99 -5.54 -1.86
N GLU A 166 -18.95 -5.76 -0.98
CA GLU A 166 -18.75 -5.75 0.48
C GLU A 166 -17.78 -6.85 0.91
N VAL A 167 -18.02 -8.08 0.47
CA VAL A 167 -17.16 -9.24 0.79
C VAL A 167 -15.78 -9.06 0.14
N GLY A 168 -15.71 -8.58 -1.11
CA GLY A 168 -14.46 -8.29 -1.80
C GLY A 168 -13.63 -7.23 -1.08
N SER A 169 -14.27 -6.17 -0.59
CA SER A 169 -13.62 -5.13 0.23
C SER A 169 -13.08 -5.68 1.55
N ALA A 170 -13.84 -6.55 2.22
CA ALA A 170 -13.38 -7.21 3.44
C ALA A 170 -12.14 -8.09 3.19
N LEU A 171 -12.13 -8.86 2.09
CA LEU A 171 -10.97 -9.66 1.69
C LEU A 171 -9.74 -8.80 1.39
N LEU A 172 -9.92 -7.66 0.73
CA LEU A 172 -8.82 -6.72 0.49
C LEU A 172 -8.22 -6.19 1.80
N ILE A 173 -9.08 -5.81 2.76
CA ILE A 173 -8.64 -5.34 4.07
C ILE A 173 -7.84 -6.43 4.80
N MET A 174 -8.19 -7.70 4.67
CA MET A 174 -7.39 -8.79 5.23
C MET A 174 -5.96 -8.84 4.64
N GLY A 175 -5.74 -8.30 3.45
CA GLY A 175 -4.40 -8.14 2.86
C GLY A 175 -3.43 -7.31 3.71
N ILE A 176 -3.93 -6.48 4.64
CA ILE A 176 -3.11 -5.70 5.59
C ILE A 176 -2.14 -6.58 6.39
N VAL A 177 -2.47 -7.86 6.59
CA VAL A 177 -1.60 -8.81 7.29
C VAL A 177 -0.21 -8.92 6.66
N GLY A 178 -0.04 -8.53 5.39
CA GLY A 178 1.25 -8.43 4.72
C GLY A 178 2.24 -7.51 5.44
N GLY A 179 1.74 -6.43 6.06
CA GLY A 179 2.55 -5.51 6.88
C GLY A 179 3.11 -6.14 8.15
N ALA A 180 2.51 -7.23 8.63
CA ALA A 180 3.06 -7.98 9.76
C ALA A 180 4.01 -9.09 9.29
N LEU A 181 3.67 -9.79 8.20
CA LEU A 181 4.42 -10.98 7.78
C LEU A 181 5.70 -10.63 7.00
N ILE A 182 5.67 -9.67 6.08
CA ILE A 182 6.83 -9.34 5.25
C ILE A 182 8.01 -8.81 6.07
N PRO A 183 7.84 -7.92 7.07
CA PRO A 183 8.95 -7.55 7.95
C PRO A 183 9.52 -8.72 8.77
N GLN A 184 8.69 -9.70 9.16
CA GLN A 184 9.20 -10.90 9.86
C GLN A 184 10.08 -11.74 8.94
N VAL A 185 9.69 -11.88 7.67
CA VAL A 185 10.53 -12.55 6.66
C VAL A 185 11.87 -11.82 6.50
N PHE A 186 11.86 -10.49 6.48
CA PHE A 186 13.10 -9.70 6.42
C PHE A 186 14.00 -9.95 7.63
N VAL A 187 13.42 -9.90 8.85
CA VAL A 187 14.19 -10.13 10.09
C VAL A 187 14.83 -11.51 10.09
N HIS A 188 14.11 -12.55 9.65
CA HIS A 188 14.65 -13.88 9.56
C HIS A 188 15.72 -14.00 8.44
N LEU A 189 15.47 -13.40 7.31
CA LEU A 189 16.37 -13.49 6.14
C LEU A 189 17.73 -12.81 6.40
N LYS A 190 17.75 -11.64 7.06
CA LYS A 190 18.98 -10.92 7.41
C LYS A 190 19.89 -11.65 8.43
N GLU A 191 19.39 -12.70 9.09
CA GLU A 191 20.19 -13.57 9.96
C GLU A 191 21.06 -14.55 9.15
N HIS A 192 20.68 -14.80 7.89
CA HIS A 192 21.32 -15.81 7.03
C HIS A 192 22.10 -15.20 5.87
N ILE A 193 21.72 -14.00 5.43
CA ILE A 193 22.38 -13.28 4.32
C ILE A 193 22.58 -11.81 4.70
N ASP A 194 23.39 -11.11 3.90
CA ASP A 194 23.58 -9.68 4.07
C ASP A 194 22.23 -8.92 4.10
N PHE A 195 22.09 -7.97 5.02
CA PHE A 195 20.82 -7.29 5.27
C PHE A 195 20.36 -6.42 4.09
N GLN A 196 21.29 -5.83 3.31
CA GLN A 196 20.93 -5.09 2.09
C GLN A 196 20.45 -6.04 1.01
N LEU A 197 21.10 -7.20 0.87
CA LEU A 197 20.65 -8.24 -0.05
C LEU A 197 19.29 -8.81 0.38
N ALA A 198 19.09 -9.06 1.68
CA ALA A 198 17.80 -9.50 2.23
C ALA A 198 16.68 -8.51 1.90
N PHE A 199 16.95 -7.21 2.05
CA PHE A 199 16.02 -6.15 1.70
C PHE A 199 15.70 -6.15 0.19
N LEU A 200 16.72 -6.20 -0.66
CA LEU A 200 16.55 -6.21 -2.12
C LEU A 200 15.72 -7.41 -2.60
N VAL A 201 16.09 -8.62 -2.16
CA VAL A 201 15.42 -9.88 -2.57
C VAL A 201 13.97 -9.91 -2.12
N LEU A 202 13.63 -9.23 -1.05
CA LEU A 202 12.25 -9.14 -0.57
C LEU A 202 11.46 -8.05 -1.29
N MET A 203 12.04 -6.85 -1.45
CA MET A 203 11.33 -5.69 -1.99
C MET A 203 11.10 -5.78 -3.50
N VAL A 204 12.10 -6.20 -4.25
CA VAL A 204 12.02 -6.23 -5.73
C VAL A 204 10.91 -7.15 -6.24
N PRO A 205 10.77 -8.40 -5.80
CA PRO A 205 9.67 -9.26 -6.23
C PRO A 205 8.29 -8.69 -5.88
N CYS A 206 8.16 -8.04 -4.70
CA CYS A 206 6.92 -7.39 -4.30
C CYS A 206 6.55 -6.25 -5.26
N TYR A 207 7.49 -5.35 -5.57
CA TYR A 207 7.24 -4.27 -6.52
C TYR A 207 7.00 -4.78 -7.95
N LEU A 208 7.67 -5.84 -8.39
CA LEU A 208 7.40 -6.46 -9.69
C LEU A 208 5.99 -7.06 -9.74
N TYR A 209 5.51 -7.63 -8.65
CA TYR A 209 4.14 -8.11 -8.57
C TYR A 209 3.12 -6.95 -8.62
N ILE A 210 3.38 -5.85 -7.90
CA ILE A 210 2.55 -4.63 -7.96
C ILE A 210 2.54 -4.07 -9.39
N LEU A 211 3.68 -4.04 -10.07
CA LEU A 211 3.79 -3.63 -11.47
C LEU A 211 2.93 -4.53 -12.38
N TYR A 212 3.05 -5.84 -12.23
CA TYR A 212 2.21 -6.81 -12.98
C TYR A 212 0.72 -6.53 -12.74
N TYR A 213 0.32 -6.33 -11.48
CA TYR A 213 -1.08 -6.05 -11.17
C TYR A 213 -1.57 -4.75 -11.81
N GLY A 214 -0.79 -3.68 -11.74
CA GLY A 214 -1.09 -2.38 -12.37
C GLY A 214 -1.19 -2.45 -13.88
N MET A 215 -0.37 -3.29 -14.54
CA MET A 215 -0.36 -3.41 -16.01
C MET A 215 -1.40 -4.39 -16.55
N ALA A 216 -1.54 -5.56 -15.94
CA ALA A 216 -2.31 -6.68 -16.47
C ALA A 216 -3.25 -7.33 -15.45
N GLY A 217 -2.79 -7.57 -14.22
CA GLY A 217 -3.51 -8.37 -13.24
C GLY A 217 -4.91 -7.87 -12.91
N HIS A 218 -5.10 -6.54 -12.88
CA HIS A 218 -6.40 -5.93 -12.61
C HIS A 218 -7.47 -6.17 -13.70
N ARG A 219 -7.08 -6.65 -14.88
CA ARG A 219 -8.00 -6.94 -16.00
C ARG A 219 -8.36 -8.41 -16.11
N VAL A 220 -7.68 -9.29 -15.40
CA VAL A 220 -7.85 -10.74 -15.49
C VAL A 220 -9.27 -11.12 -15.07
N GLY A 221 -10.00 -11.78 -15.95
CA GLY A 221 -11.39 -12.19 -15.71
C GLY A 221 -12.42 -11.06 -15.81
N GLN A 222 -12.03 -9.82 -16.07
CA GLN A 222 -12.93 -8.79 -16.54
C GLN A 222 -13.05 -8.98 -18.05
N GLY A 223 -14.07 -9.74 -18.51
CA GLY A 223 -14.32 -9.91 -19.93
C GLY A 223 -14.37 -8.54 -20.62
N ASP A 224 -13.88 -8.47 -21.85
CA ASP A 224 -13.96 -7.27 -22.69
C ASP A 224 -15.40 -6.77 -22.73
N ALA A 225 -15.75 -5.86 -21.83
CA ALA A 225 -16.92 -5.02 -21.99
C ALA A 225 -16.59 -4.03 -23.12
N ARG A 226 -16.74 -4.52 -24.37
CA ARG A 226 -16.87 -3.68 -25.56
C ARG A 226 -18.27 -3.14 -25.65
#